data_6a566a802b6787e0201d3f76912c75db
#
_entry.id   6a566a802b6787e0201d3f76912c75db
#
_cell.length_a   1.000
_cell.length_b   1.000
_cell.length_c   1.000
_cell.angle_alpha   90.00
_cell.angle_beta   90.00
_cell.angle_gamma   90.00
#
_symmetry.space_group_name_H-M   'P 1'
#
loop_
_entity.id
_entity.type
_entity.pdbx_description
1 polymer ?
#
loop_
_entity_poly.entity_id
_entity_poly.type
_entity_poly.pdbx_seq_one_letter_code
_entity_poly.pdbx_strand_id
1 'polypeptide(L)'
;MLSSKQRAFLRSMANTMDPIMQVGKSGIGEELITSVDSALEARELIKMSALETAPVTAREAADELADATGADVVAVVGRRFVLYRPSKKKKKIELPK
;
A
#
# COMPACT_ATOMS: atom_id res chain seq x y z
N MET A 1 5.53 12.88 -4.42
CA MET A 1 5.68 11.85 -5.46
C MET A 1 7.03 11.14 -5.32
N LEU A 2 7.05 9.83 -5.48
CA LEU A 2 8.28 9.06 -5.37
C LEU A 2 9.09 9.12 -6.66
N SER A 3 10.41 9.29 -6.51
CA SER A 3 11.32 9.14 -7.64
C SER A 3 11.48 7.66 -7.99
N SER A 4 12.01 7.35 -9.16
CA SER A 4 12.27 5.96 -9.55
C SER A 4 13.21 5.27 -8.57
N LYS A 5 14.22 5.98 -8.08
CA LYS A 5 15.17 5.46 -7.11
C LYS A 5 14.49 5.15 -5.78
N GLN A 6 13.64 6.05 -5.30
CA GLN A 6 12.90 5.87 -4.06
C GLN A 6 11.92 4.70 -4.16
N ARG A 7 11.21 4.60 -5.30
CA ARG A 7 10.28 3.50 -5.55
C ARG A 7 11.01 2.15 -5.56
N ALA A 8 12.16 2.09 -6.22
CA ALA A 8 12.96 0.86 -6.25
C ALA A 8 13.43 0.45 -4.87
N PHE A 9 13.84 1.41 -4.05
CA PHE A 9 14.25 1.17 -2.68
C PHE A 9 13.10 0.58 -1.86
N LEU A 10 11.92 1.18 -1.94
CA LEU A 10 10.75 0.71 -1.20
C LEU A 10 10.28 -0.67 -1.69
N ARG A 11 10.35 -0.91 -2.99
CA ARG A 11 10.00 -2.21 -3.56
C ARG A 11 10.94 -3.29 -3.05
N SER A 12 12.21 -2.99 -2.95
CA SER A 12 13.21 -3.91 -2.40
C SER A 12 12.89 -4.30 -0.97
N MET A 13 12.51 -3.31 -0.14
CA MET A 13 12.08 -3.58 1.24
C MET A 13 10.85 -4.48 1.27
N ALA A 14 9.90 -4.24 0.38
CA ALA A 14 8.64 -4.97 0.36
C ALA A 14 8.77 -6.41 -0.11
N ASN A 15 9.84 -6.76 -0.81
CA ASN A 15 10.06 -8.12 -1.31
C ASN A 15 10.07 -9.17 -0.21
N THR A 16 10.49 -8.81 1.00
CA THR A 16 10.55 -9.72 2.14
C THR A 16 9.34 -9.61 3.06
N MET A 17 8.39 -8.73 2.74
CA MET A 17 7.21 -8.51 3.56
C MET A 17 6.07 -9.40 3.11
N ASP A 18 5.24 -9.81 4.07
CA ASP A 18 4.00 -10.52 3.78
C ASP A 18 2.85 -9.53 3.68
N PRO A 19 1.82 -9.84 2.87
CA PRO A 19 0.61 -9.01 2.87
C PRO A 19 -0.03 -8.99 4.25
N ILE A 20 -0.37 -7.79 4.74
CA ILE A 20 -0.97 -7.64 6.06
C ILE A 20 -2.49 -7.55 6.02
N MET A 21 -3.04 -7.25 4.86
CA MET A 21 -4.49 -7.12 4.66
C MET A 21 -4.85 -7.58 3.25
N GLN A 22 -6.13 -7.88 3.07
CA GLN A 22 -6.66 -8.33 1.78
C GLN A 22 -7.90 -7.52 1.40
N VAL A 23 -8.05 -7.29 0.10
CA VAL A 23 -9.29 -6.77 -0.45
C VAL A 23 -10.11 -7.97 -0.87
N GLY A 24 -11.24 -8.18 -0.22
CA GLY A 24 -12.07 -9.33 -0.46
C GLY A 24 -13.33 -9.02 -1.25
N LYS A 25 -14.30 -9.89 -1.14
CA LYS A 25 -15.57 -9.86 -1.88
C LYS A 25 -16.35 -8.53 -1.69
N SER A 26 -16.25 -7.94 -0.52
CA SER A 26 -16.92 -6.66 -0.21
C SER A 26 -16.27 -5.46 -0.86
N GLY A 27 -15.09 -5.63 -1.45
CA GLY A 27 -14.37 -4.54 -2.09
C GLY A 27 -13.77 -3.57 -1.09
N ILE A 28 -13.73 -2.30 -1.48
CA ILE A 28 -13.11 -1.25 -0.66
C ILE A 28 -14.22 -0.40 -0.05
N GLY A 29 -14.34 -0.47 1.28
CA GLY A 29 -15.28 0.34 2.04
C GLY A 29 -14.54 1.19 3.07
N GLU A 30 -15.31 1.97 3.82
CA GLU A 30 -14.74 2.87 4.82
C GLU A 30 -13.90 2.17 5.88
N GLU A 31 -14.33 0.98 6.30
CA GLU A 31 -13.58 0.23 7.31
C GLU A 31 -12.20 -0.17 6.81
N LEU A 32 -12.12 -0.63 5.57
CA LEU A 32 -10.84 -0.99 4.99
C LEU A 32 -9.95 0.23 4.82
N ILE A 33 -10.51 1.34 4.35
CA ILE A 33 -9.77 2.59 4.19
C ILE A 33 -9.20 3.03 5.53
N THR A 34 -9.99 2.98 6.59
CA THR A 34 -9.54 3.34 7.94
C THR A 34 -8.41 2.42 8.40
N SER A 35 -8.54 1.12 8.15
CA SER A 35 -7.50 0.16 8.52
C SER A 35 -6.20 0.39 7.77
N VAL A 36 -6.30 0.69 6.47
CA VAL A 36 -5.13 0.99 5.65
C VAL A 36 -4.46 2.27 6.11
N ASP A 37 -5.25 3.31 6.38
CA ASP A 37 -4.73 4.58 6.88
C ASP A 37 -3.95 4.38 8.19
N SER A 38 -4.53 3.62 9.12
CA SER A 38 -3.88 3.32 10.40
C SER A 38 -2.59 2.52 10.21
N ALA A 39 -2.61 1.55 9.30
CA ALA A 39 -1.42 0.75 9.01
C ALA A 39 -0.30 1.60 8.40
N LEU A 40 -0.65 2.51 7.49
CA LEU A 40 0.32 3.42 6.89
C LEU A 40 0.91 4.35 7.93
N GLU A 41 0.09 4.85 8.84
CA GLU A 41 0.58 5.73 9.91
C GLU A 41 1.54 4.98 10.83
N ALA A 42 1.27 3.71 11.10
CA ALA A 42 2.09 2.90 12.01
C ALA A 42 3.35 2.35 11.35
N ARG A 43 3.28 2.01 10.05
CA ARG A 43 4.34 1.25 9.38
C ARG A 43 4.98 1.97 8.20
N GLU A 44 4.31 2.95 7.63
CA GLU A 44 4.69 3.71 6.43
C GLU A 44 4.69 2.88 5.14
N LEU A 45 5.22 1.66 5.16
CA LEU A 45 5.25 0.76 4.00
C LEU A 45 4.42 -0.47 4.31
N ILE A 46 3.42 -0.76 3.48
CA ILE A 46 2.56 -1.92 3.67
C ILE A 46 2.40 -2.69 2.36
N LYS A 47 2.17 -3.98 2.49
CA LYS A 47 1.89 -4.87 1.37
C LYS A 47 0.51 -5.46 1.56
N MET A 48 -0.27 -5.49 0.49
CA MET A 48 -1.64 -6.00 0.51
C MET A 48 -1.86 -6.92 -0.68
N SER A 49 -2.95 -7.65 -0.66
CA SER A 49 -3.37 -8.47 -1.80
C SER A 49 -4.85 -8.25 -2.10
N ALA A 50 -5.22 -8.44 -3.36
CA ALA A 50 -6.62 -8.46 -3.78
C ALA A 50 -7.00 -9.91 -4.06
N LEU A 51 -8.03 -10.40 -3.40
CA LEU A 51 -8.49 -11.77 -3.59
C LEU A 51 -9.17 -11.91 -4.95
N GLU A 52 -9.21 -13.14 -5.44
CA GLU A 52 -9.89 -13.46 -6.70
C GLU A 52 -11.35 -13.01 -6.70
N THR A 53 -11.97 -13.07 -5.53
CA THR A 53 -13.38 -12.70 -5.34
C THR A 53 -13.62 -11.22 -5.21
N ALA A 54 -12.55 -10.42 -5.14
CA ALA A 54 -12.69 -8.96 -5.03
C ALA A 54 -13.31 -8.39 -6.30
N PRO A 55 -14.17 -7.37 -6.17
CA PRO A 55 -14.80 -6.75 -7.36
C PRO A 55 -13.84 -5.83 -8.14
N VAL A 56 -12.61 -5.66 -7.65
CA VAL A 56 -11.59 -4.83 -8.27
C VAL A 56 -10.31 -5.61 -8.45
N THR A 57 -9.50 -5.20 -9.42
CA THR A 57 -8.16 -5.78 -9.61
C THR A 57 -7.21 -5.21 -8.56
N ALA A 58 -6.03 -5.83 -8.43
CA ALA A 58 -5.00 -5.31 -7.54
C ALA A 58 -4.60 -3.88 -7.91
N ARG A 59 -4.50 -3.58 -9.21
CA ARG A 59 -4.17 -2.23 -9.67
C ARG A 59 -5.25 -1.23 -9.30
N GLU A 60 -6.52 -1.58 -9.53
CA GLU A 60 -7.62 -0.70 -9.16
C GLU A 60 -7.69 -0.47 -7.66
N ALA A 61 -7.49 -1.55 -6.89
CA ALA A 61 -7.49 -1.45 -5.42
C ALA A 61 -6.35 -0.56 -4.92
N ALA A 62 -5.16 -0.73 -5.48
CA ALA A 62 -4.01 0.08 -5.10
C ALA A 62 -4.26 1.56 -5.36
N ASP A 63 -4.76 1.89 -6.55
CA ASP A 63 -5.01 3.28 -6.92
C ASP A 63 -6.10 3.90 -6.04
N GLU A 64 -7.17 3.16 -5.78
CA GLU A 64 -8.27 3.66 -4.96
C GLU A 64 -7.84 3.88 -3.51
N LEU A 65 -7.11 2.94 -2.93
CA LEU A 65 -6.62 3.07 -1.56
C LEU A 65 -5.57 4.17 -1.44
N ALA A 66 -4.71 4.32 -2.44
CA ALA A 66 -3.72 5.40 -2.46
C ALA A 66 -4.40 6.76 -2.47
N ASP A 67 -5.42 6.93 -3.32
CA ASP A 67 -6.18 8.18 -3.37
C ASP A 67 -6.87 8.49 -2.03
N ALA A 68 -7.48 7.47 -1.43
CA ALA A 68 -8.25 7.65 -0.20
C ALA A 68 -7.37 7.97 1.00
N THR A 69 -6.12 7.52 1.01
CA THR A 69 -5.22 7.66 2.17
C THR A 69 -4.09 8.65 1.95
N GLY A 70 -3.94 9.16 0.74
CA GLY A 70 -2.82 10.04 0.40
C GLY A 70 -1.50 9.30 0.24
N ALA A 71 -1.57 8.00 -0.03
CA ALA A 71 -0.37 7.18 -0.20
C ALA A 71 0.07 7.14 -1.67
N ASP A 72 1.28 6.66 -1.88
CA ASP A 72 1.81 6.37 -3.21
C ASP A 72 1.76 4.87 -3.48
N VAL A 73 1.45 4.48 -4.72
CA VAL A 73 1.54 3.08 -5.14
C VAL A 73 3.00 2.81 -5.48
N VAL A 74 3.62 1.90 -4.75
CA VAL A 74 5.02 1.53 -4.97
C VAL A 74 5.15 0.49 -6.06
N ALA A 75 4.31 -0.55 -6.00
CA ALA A 75 4.37 -1.65 -6.97
C ALA A 75 3.05 -2.39 -6.99
N VAL A 76 2.76 -3.01 -8.14
CA VAL A 76 1.64 -3.93 -8.29
C VAL A 76 2.19 -5.14 -9.03
N VAL A 77 2.16 -6.31 -8.37
CA VAL A 77 2.69 -7.55 -8.94
C VAL A 77 1.63 -8.65 -8.75
N GLY A 78 1.02 -9.09 -9.85
CA GLY A 78 -0.05 -10.07 -9.77
C GLY A 78 -1.22 -9.53 -8.96
N ARG A 79 -1.57 -10.22 -7.89
CA ARG A 79 -2.66 -9.80 -7.00
C ARG A 79 -2.18 -9.03 -5.78
N ARG A 80 -0.88 -8.77 -5.68
CA ARG A 80 -0.30 -8.06 -4.54
C ARG A 80 0.07 -6.65 -4.95
N PHE A 81 0.00 -5.75 -3.98
CA PHE A 81 0.41 -4.37 -4.22
C PHE A 81 1.02 -3.79 -2.95
N VAL A 82 1.83 -2.76 -3.14
CA VAL A 82 2.59 -2.12 -2.06
C VAL A 82 2.27 -0.63 -2.06
N LEU A 83 1.94 -0.12 -0.88
CA LEU A 83 1.64 1.29 -0.68
C LEU A 83 2.63 1.89 0.31
N TYR A 84 2.94 3.17 0.11
CA TYR A 84 3.82 3.92 0.99
C TYR A 84 3.26 5.30 1.28
N ARG A 85 3.34 5.69 2.55
CA ARG A 85 3.03 7.05 2.97
C ARG A 85 3.86 7.35 4.21
N PRO A 86 4.60 8.48 4.26
CA PRO A 86 5.34 8.83 5.47
C PRO A 86 4.37 9.06 6.63
N SER A 87 4.77 8.61 7.81
CA SER A 87 3.98 8.82 9.04
C SER A 87 3.93 10.31 9.34
N LYS A 88 2.79 10.79 9.77
CA LYS A 88 2.61 12.20 10.16
C LYS A 88 3.27 12.51 11.49
N LYS A 89 3.33 11.51 12.37
CA LYS A 89 3.83 11.70 13.74
C LYS A 89 5.27 11.27 13.90
N LYS A 90 5.68 10.19 13.25
CA LYS A 90 7.00 9.61 13.47
C LYS A 90 7.49 8.88 12.23
N LYS A 91 8.34 9.52 11.47
CA LYS A 91 8.91 8.90 10.27
C LYS A 91 9.86 7.77 10.66
N LYS A 92 9.73 6.64 9.99
CA LYS A 92 10.52 5.44 10.24
C LYS A 92 11.46 5.09 9.10
N ILE A 93 11.05 5.40 7.87
CA ILE A 93 11.80 5.04 6.68
C ILE A 93 12.47 6.27 6.11
N GLU A 94 13.80 6.20 5.95
CA GLU A 94 14.54 7.25 5.27
C GLU A 94 14.68 6.87 3.81
N LEU A 95 14.11 7.70 2.94
CA LEU A 95 14.21 7.46 1.51
C LEU A 95 15.53 7.98 0.97
N PRO A 96 16.12 7.28 -0.03
CA PRO A 96 17.30 7.82 -0.71
C PRO A 96 16.93 9.09 -1.46
N LYS A 97 17.89 9.99 -1.56
CA LYS A 97 17.68 11.26 -2.27
C LYS A 97 17.79 11.10 -3.78
#